data_3a2472e69f4adc7e9d1afbc3253a2e7b
#
_entry.id   3a2472e69f4adc7e9d1afbc3253a2e7b
#
_cell.length_a   1.000
_cell.length_b   1.000
_cell.length_c   1.000
_cell.angle_alpha   90.00
_cell.angle_beta   90.00
_cell.angle_gamma   90.00
#
_symmetry.space_group_name_H-M   'P 1'
#
loop_
_entity.id
_entity.type
_entity.pdbx_description
1 polymer ?
#
loop_
_entity_poly.entity_id
_entity_poly.type
_entity_poly.pdbx_seq_one_letter_code
_entity_poly.pdbx_strand_id
1 'polypeptide(L)'
;MQSCLYECRVMHHRLVPKEHKFSYRIFVLALDLDELETCHKAFTFFSLNRWNLYSFNEADYVPTYEKIHNPSQNSSIKLTPALNSSLKERVISYLALNGIDCAGGKVTLVTVPRIFGYAFNPVSFYYCYNQT
;
A
#
# COMPACT_ATOMS: atom_id res chain seq x y z
N MET A 1 15.53 8.17 -7.97
CA MET A 1 14.16 8.02 -7.48
C MET A 1 13.39 7.20 -8.50
N GLN A 2 12.77 6.10 -8.06
CA GLN A 2 12.00 5.18 -8.92
C GLN A 2 10.48 5.34 -8.70
N SER A 3 10.11 5.98 -7.60
CA SER A 3 8.72 6.34 -7.32
C SER A 3 8.18 7.31 -8.37
N CYS A 4 6.96 7.07 -8.86
CA CYS A 4 6.36 7.83 -9.95
C CYS A 4 4.85 7.93 -9.82
N LEU A 5 4.28 8.89 -10.54
CA LEU A 5 2.84 9.11 -10.67
C LEU A 5 2.40 8.64 -12.06
N TYR A 6 1.35 7.81 -12.11
CA TYR A 6 0.73 7.36 -13.35
C TYR A 6 -0.67 7.96 -13.50
N GLU A 7 -0.99 8.43 -14.70
CA GLU A 7 -2.38 8.63 -15.11
C GLU A 7 -2.88 7.30 -15.69
N CYS A 8 -3.95 6.78 -15.10
CA CYS A 8 -4.55 5.51 -15.49
C CYS A 8 -5.98 5.71 -15.99
N ARG A 9 -6.36 4.94 -17.00
CA ARG A 9 -7.76 4.80 -17.41
C ARG A 9 -8.32 3.50 -16.85
N VAL A 10 -9.31 3.62 -15.98
CA VAL A 10 -9.99 2.47 -15.37
C VAL A 10 -11.32 2.27 -16.08
N MET A 11 -11.63 1.03 -16.40
CA MET A 11 -12.91 0.62 -16.95
C MET A 11 -13.57 -0.39 -16.00
N HIS A 12 -14.81 -0.11 -15.64
CA HIS A 12 -15.67 -1.05 -14.92
C HIS A 12 -16.74 -1.58 -15.87
N HIS A 13 -16.88 -2.89 -15.92
CA HIS A 13 -17.91 -3.56 -16.69
C HIS A 13 -18.63 -4.59 -15.82
N ARG A 14 -19.84 -4.25 -15.37
CA ARG A 14 -20.72 -5.15 -14.64
C ARG A 14 -21.70 -5.80 -15.62
N LEU A 15 -21.78 -7.12 -15.61
CA LEU A 15 -22.63 -7.89 -16.49
C LEU A 15 -24.01 -8.21 -15.87
N VAL A 16 -24.07 -8.44 -14.57
CA VAL A 16 -25.26 -8.91 -13.84
C VAL A 16 -25.48 -8.02 -12.62
N PRO A 17 -26.73 -7.70 -12.23
CA PRO A 17 -28.02 -8.06 -12.81
C PRO A 17 -28.40 -7.23 -14.05
N LYS A 18 -27.79 -6.07 -14.24
CA LYS A 18 -27.95 -5.19 -15.39
C LYS A 18 -26.58 -4.78 -15.90
N GLU A 19 -26.38 -4.90 -17.20
CA GLU A 19 -25.14 -4.47 -17.82
C GLU A 19 -24.92 -2.97 -17.58
N HIS A 20 -23.73 -2.64 -17.09
CA HIS A 20 -23.31 -1.27 -16.86
C HIS A 20 -21.81 -1.17 -17.10
N LYS A 21 -21.41 -0.30 -18.02
CA LYS A 21 -20.03 -0.06 -18.39
C LYS A 21 -19.71 1.42 -18.31
N PHE A 22 -18.64 1.75 -17.61
CA PHE A 22 -18.14 3.13 -17.55
C PHE A 22 -16.61 3.14 -17.46
N SER A 23 -16.00 4.23 -17.90
CA SER A 23 -14.56 4.47 -17.83
C SER A 23 -14.29 5.84 -17.23
N TYR A 24 -13.24 5.94 -16.44
CA TYR A 24 -12.78 7.20 -15.88
C TYR A 24 -11.26 7.20 -15.77
N ARG A 25 -10.69 8.39 -15.57
CA ARG A 25 -9.25 8.56 -15.34
C ARG A 25 -8.99 8.75 -13.87
N ILE A 26 -7.92 8.15 -13.38
CA ILE A 26 -7.40 8.33 -12.03
C ILE A 26 -5.90 8.50 -12.07
N PHE A 27 -5.38 9.12 -11.03
CA PHE A 27 -3.95 9.11 -10.76
C PHE A 27 -3.64 8.05 -9.71
N VAL A 28 -2.59 7.25 -9.96
CA VAL A 28 -2.06 6.29 -9.01
C VAL A 28 -0.59 6.58 -8.76
N LEU A 29 -0.17 6.40 -7.52
CA LEU A 29 1.24 6.46 -7.15
C LEU A 29 1.82 5.04 -7.23
N ALA A 30 2.99 4.91 -7.85
CA ALA A 30 3.85 3.75 -7.69
C ALA A 30 5.02 4.18 -6.79
N LEU A 31 4.97 3.78 -5.54
CA LEU A 31 5.90 4.18 -4.49
C LEU A 31 6.87 3.05 -4.17
N ASP A 32 8.14 3.29 -4.33
CA ASP A 32 9.17 2.48 -3.68
C ASP A 32 9.13 2.78 -2.18
N LEU A 33 8.89 1.76 -1.36
CA LEU A 33 8.72 1.97 0.08
C LEU A 33 10.02 2.42 0.78
N ASP A 34 11.17 2.27 0.13
CA ASP A 34 12.45 2.83 0.61
C ASP A 34 12.61 4.33 0.29
N GLU A 35 11.77 4.88 -0.60
CA GLU A 35 11.86 6.27 -1.04
C GLU A 35 10.80 7.20 -0.43
N LEU A 36 9.94 6.73 0.47
CA LEU A 36 8.81 7.51 1.01
C LEU A 36 9.26 8.85 1.63
N GLU A 37 10.31 8.83 2.45
CA GLU A 37 10.88 10.04 3.05
C GLU A 37 11.50 10.97 2.00
N THR A 38 12.12 10.42 0.96
CA THR A 38 12.68 11.19 -0.15
C THR A 38 11.56 11.88 -0.93
N CYS A 39 10.47 11.17 -1.22
CA CYS A 39 9.29 11.74 -1.86
C CYS A 39 8.67 12.85 -1.00
N HIS A 40 8.54 12.63 0.31
CA HIS A 40 8.01 13.64 1.23
C HIS A 40 8.82 14.94 1.22
N LYS A 41 10.14 14.84 1.14
CA LYS A 41 11.04 16.01 1.12
C LYS A 41 11.10 16.69 -0.25
N ALA A 42 10.93 15.92 -1.34
CA ALA A 42 11.07 16.41 -2.70
C ALA A 42 9.82 17.15 -3.21
N PHE A 43 8.63 16.81 -2.72
CA PHE A 43 7.37 17.31 -3.29
C PHE A 43 6.56 18.11 -2.27
N THR A 44 6.38 19.41 -2.53
CA THR A 44 5.66 20.34 -1.63
C THR A 44 4.20 19.94 -1.40
N PHE A 45 3.52 19.37 -2.41
CA PHE A 45 2.11 18.99 -2.34
C PHE A 45 1.88 17.54 -1.90
N PHE A 46 2.94 16.80 -1.59
CA PHE A 46 2.89 15.42 -1.08
C PHE A 46 3.44 15.34 0.35
N SER A 47 2.78 14.59 1.21
CA SER A 47 3.26 14.35 2.57
C SER A 47 3.13 12.88 3.00
N LEU A 48 4.12 12.43 3.76
CA LEU A 48 4.10 11.15 4.46
C LEU A 48 3.54 11.34 5.87
N ASN A 49 2.52 10.53 6.23
CA ASN A 49 1.89 10.49 7.56
C ASN A 49 1.39 11.85 8.10
N ARG A 50 1.18 12.83 7.19
CA ARG A 50 0.69 14.17 7.53
C ARG A 50 -0.34 14.62 6.51
N TRP A 51 -1.19 15.58 6.89
CA TRP A 51 -2.15 16.20 5.98
C TRP A 51 -1.45 17.03 4.91
N ASN A 52 -1.89 16.89 3.66
CA ASN A 52 -1.49 17.72 2.52
C ASN A 52 -2.53 17.57 1.39
N LEU A 53 -2.31 18.25 0.25
CA LEU A 53 -3.10 18.07 -0.96
C LEU A 53 -3.13 16.58 -1.37
N TYR A 54 -1.95 15.97 -1.47
CA TYR A 54 -1.76 14.52 -1.61
C TYR A 54 -1.04 14.00 -0.37
N SER A 55 -1.54 12.95 0.23
CA SER A 55 -0.87 12.35 1.38
C SER A 55 -0.91 10.83 1.32
N PHE A 56 0.17 10.25 1.81
CA PHE A 56 0.32 8.83 2.01
C PHE A 56 0.41 8.56 3.51
N ASN A 57 -0.53 7.77 4.02
CA ASN A 57 -0.52 7.40 5.43
C ASN A 57 -0.27 5.90 5.54
N GLU A 58 0.85 5.51 6.10
CA GLU A 58 1.24 4.12 6.28
C GLU A 58 0.24 3.30 7.10
N ALA A 59 -0.57 3.96 7.95
CA ALA A 59 -1.59 3.30 8.75
C ALA A 59 -2.80 2.83 7.92
N ASP A 60 -2.97 3.31 6.68
CA ASP A 60 -4.06 2.88 5.79
C ASP A 60 -3.78 1.51 5.15
N TYR A 61 -2.53 1.04 5.25
CA TYR A 61 -2.03 -0.15 4.56
C TYR A 61 -1.64 -1.23 5.55
N VAL A 62 -1.43 -2.43 5.09
CA VAL A 62 -1.09 -3.64 5.86
C VAL A 62 -1.13 -3.42 7.38
N PRO A 63 -2.24 -3.72 8.04
CA PRO A 63 -2.39 -3.45 9.46
C PRO A 63 -1.34 -4.22 10.25
N THR A 64 -0.96 -3.69 11.40
CA THR A 64 -0.16 -4.42 12.37
C THR A 64 -0.87 -5.73 12.74
N TYR A 65 -0.17 -6.83 12.88
CA TYR A 65 -0.71 -8.20 13.02
C TYR A 65 -1.76 -8.39 14.11
N GLU A 66 -1.82 -7.54 15.11
CA GLU A 66 -2.84 -7.59 16.16
C GLU A 66 -4.29 -7.49 15.66
N LYS A 67 -4.52 -6.94 14.45
CA LYS A 67 -5.85 -6.80 13.85
C LYS A 67 -6.24 -7.93 12.89
N ILE A 68 -5.33 -8.81 12.52
CA ILE A 68 -5.57 -9.96 11.60
C ILE A 68 -5.82 -11.26 12.39
N HIS A 69 -6.11 -11.20 13.67
CA HIS A 69 -6.42 -12.39 14.45
C HIS A 69 -7.77 -12.96 13.99
N ASN A 70 -7.70 -14.02 13.18
CA ASN A 70 -8.83 -14.90 12.93
C ASN A 70 -9.12 -15.69 14.21
N PRO A 71 -10.29 -15.53 14.87
CA PRO A 71 -10.60 -16.21 16.13
C PRO A 71 -10.74 -17.73 16.01
N SER A 72 -10.60 -18.31 14.83
CA SER A 72 -10.84 -19.75 14.58
C SER A 72 -9.57 -20.60 14.45
N GLN A 73 -8.38 -20.04 14.58
CA GLN A 73 -7.15 -20.85 14.60
C GLN A 73 -6.33 -20.61 15.87
N ASN A 74 -6.33 -21.63 16.73
CA ASN A 74 -5.56 -21.71 17.98
C ASN A 74 -4.04 -21.86 17.69
N SER A 75 -3.44 -20.91 17.00
CA SER A 75 -1.99 -20.87 16.80
C SER A 75 -1.46 -19.52 17.25
N SER A 76 -0.96 -19.51 18.50
CA SER A 76 -0.31 -18.35 19.12
C SER A 76 1.04 -18.09 18.46
N ILE A 77 1.07 -17.45 17.29
CA ILE A 77 2.30 -16.84 16.77
C ILE A 77 2.28 -15.38 17.23
N LYS A 78 2.90 -15.15 18.38
CA LYS A 78 3.28 -13.80 18.85
C LYS A 78 4.43 -13.31 17.97
N LEU A 79 4.12 -12.75 16.83
CA LEU A 79 5.02 -11.85 16.12
C LEU A 79 4.47 -10.44 16.36
N THR A 80 4.97 -9.79 17.39
CA THR A 80 4.83 -8.34 17.57
C THR A 80 5.80 -7.67 16.61
N PRO A 81 5.33 -7.10 15.48
CA PRO A 81 6.15 -6.10 14.80
C PRO A 81 6.39 -5.01 15.84
N ALA A 82 7.62 -4.51 15.92
CA ALA A 82 7.92 -3.38 16.81
C ALA A 82 6.88 -2.28 16.54
N LEU A 83 6.39 -1.64 17.59
CA LEU A 83 5.33 -0.62 17.57
C LEU A 83 5.59 0.52 16.56
N ASN A 84 6.78 0.60 16.00
CA ASN A 84 7.28 1.58 15.04
C ASN A 84 7.79 0.95 13.73
N SER A 85 7.32 -0.24 13.31
CA SER A 85 7.77 -0.84 12.06
C SER A 85 7.26 -0.04 10.85
N SER A 86 8.15 0.18 9.89
CA SER A 86 7.80 0.78 8.60
C SER A 86 6.81 -0.09 7.83
N LEU A 87 6.08 0.49 6.87
CA LEU A 87 5.17 -0.27 6.01
C LEU A 87 5.90 -1.39 5.28
N LYS A 88 7.13 -1.16 4.80
CA LYS A 88 7.95 -2.18 4.14
C LYS A 88 8.20 -3.39 5.05
N GLU A 89 8.61 -3.15 6.29
CA GLU A 89 8.84 -4.23 7.27
C GLU A 89 7.57 -5.02 7.55
N ARG A 90 6.41 -4.37 7.65
CA ARG A 90 5.12 -5.04 7.82
C ARG A 90 4.78 -5.94 6.64
N VAL A 91 4.99 -5.45 5.40
CA VAL A 91 4.76 -6.24 4.18
C VAL A 91 5.69 -7.46 4.13
N ILE A 92 6.98 -7.27 4.35
CA ILE A 92 7.96 -8.37 4.36
C ILE A 92 7.62 -9.40 5.45
N SER A 93 7.28 -8.95 6.65
CA SER A 93 6.88 -9.84 7.73
C SER A 93 5.61 -10.63 7.40
N TYR A 94 4.63 -9.98 6.77
CA TYR A 94 3.42 -10.65 6.30
C TYR A 94 3.72 -11.75 5.27
N LEU A 95 4.61 -11.48 4.32
CA LEU A 95 5.03 -12.45 3.31
C LEU A 95 5.77 -13.63 3.94
N ALA A 96 6.70 -13.36 4.86
CA ALA A 96 7.44 -14.40 5.57
C ALA A 96 6.53 -15.36 6.36
N LEU A 97 5.46 -14.85 6.98
CA LEU A 97 4.45 -15.69 7.64
C LEU A 97 3.70 -16.61 6.68
N ASN A 98 3.62 -16.24 5.41
CA ASN A 98 2.99 -17.03 4.36
C ASN A 98 4.03 -17.86 3.57
N GLY A 99 5.25 -18.01 4.08
CA GLY A 99 6.30 -18.83 3.47
C GLY A 99 6.98 -18.18 2.26
N ILE A 100 6.82 -16.87 2.07
CA ILE A 100 7.43 -16.12 0.97
C ILE A 100 8.58 -15.29 1.53
N ASP A 101 9.80 -15.60 1.15
CA ASP A 101 10.99 -14.85 1.56
C ASP A 101 11.26 -13.71 0.59
N CYS A 102 11.11 -12.47 1.07
CA CYS A 102 11.47 -11.24 0.37
C CYS A 102 12.38 -10.36 1.26
N ALA A 103 13.09 -10.96 2.21
CA ALA A 103 13.97 -10.23 3.13
C ALA A 103 15.00 -9.40 2.35
N GLY A 104 15.12 -8.13 2.70
CA GLY A 104 16.04 -7.18 2.05
C GLY A 104 15.69 -6.81 0.60
N GLY A 105 14.61 -7.37 0.05
CA GLY A 105 14.14 -7.08 -1.29
C GLY A 105 13.47 -5.71 -1.42
N LYS A 106 13.20 -5.31 -2.65
CA LYS A 106 12.46 -4.10 -2.97
C LYS A 106 10.97 -4.33 -2.88
N VAL A 107 10.23 -3.35 -2.34
CA VAL A 107 8.76 -3.36 -2.35
C VAL A 107 8.25 -2.09 -3.00
N THR A 108 7.52 -2.23 -4.11
CA THR A 108 6.82 -1.14 -4.78
C THR A 108 5.32 -1.26 -4.53
N LEU A 109 4.71 -0.22 -3.99
CA LEU A 109 3.28 -0.13 -3.74
C LEU A 109 2.61 0.76 -4.80
N VAL A 110 1.64 0.19 -5.52
CA VAL A 110 0.78 0.95 -6.44
C VAL A 110 -0.56 1.20 -5.77
N THR A 111 -0.90 2.47 -5.58
CA THR A 111 -2.06 2.87 -4.79
C THR A 111 -2.56 4.26 -5.16
N VAL A 112 -3.78 4.59 -4.75
CA VAL A 112 -4.33 5.95 -4.84
C VAL A 112 -4.00 6.70 -3.54
N PRO A 113 -3.36 7.88 -3.60
CA PRO A 113 -3.08 8.68 -2.40
C PRO A 113 -4.37 9.24 -1.78
N ARG A 114 -4.29 9.68 -0.54
CA ARG A 114 -5.32 10.55 0.03
C ARG A 114 -5.28 11.90 -0.68
N ILE A 115 -6.44 12.45 -0.97
CA ILE A 115 -6.60 13.80 -1.54
C ILE A 115 -7.33 14.65 -0.50
N PHE A 116 -6.73 15.76 -0.06
CA PHE A 116 -7.24 16.60 1.04
C PHE A 116 -7.59 15.79 2.31
N GLY A 117 -6.81 14.74 2.60
CA GLY A 117 -7.05 13.84 3.74
C GLY A 117 -8.11 12.76 3.51
N TYR A 118 -8.87 12.82 2.43
CA TYR A 118 -9.87 11.81 2.08
C TYR A 118 -9.22 10.61 1.39
N ALA A 119 -9.42 9.42 1.94
CA ALA A 119 -8.93 8.17 1.37
C ALA A 119 -10.03 7.49 0.54
N PHE A 120 -9.82 7.43 -0.77
CA PHE A 120 -10.62 6.61 -1.66
C PHE A 120 -9.69 5.66 -2.42
N ASN A 121 -9.38 4.55 -1.80
CA ASN A 121 -8.46 3.56 -2.34
C ASN A 121 -9.11 2.18 -2.37
N PRO A 122 -9.78 1.82 -3.49
CA PRO A 122 -10.50 0.56 -3.61
C PRO A 122 -9.58 -0.66 -3.66
N VAL A 123 -8.32 -0.48 -4.09
CA VAL A 123 -7.34 -1.56 -4.23
C VAL A 123 -5.92 -1.00 -4.20
N SER A 124 -5.01 -1.76 -3.59
CA SER A 124 -3.57 -1.52 -3.62
C SER A 124 -2.83 -2.78 -4.06
N PHE A 125 -1.78 -2.61 -4.86
CA PHE A 125 -0.96 -3.71 -5.36
C PHE A 125 0.45 -3.58 -4.82
N TYR A 126 0.98 -4.66 -4.25
CA TYR A 126 2.34 -4.76 -3.75
C TYR A 126 3.16 -5.61 -4.71
N TYR A 127 4.18 -5.02 -5.29
CA TYR A 127 5.17 -5.71 -6.10
C TYR A 127 6.41 -5.92 -5.24
N CYS A 128 6.63 -7.17 -4.84
CA CYS A 128 7.72 -7.54 -3.95
C CYS A 128 8.77 -8.31 -4.76
N TYR A 129 10.00 -7.87 -4.65
CA TYR A 129 11.14 -8.42 -5.39
C TYR A 129 12.13 -9.04 -4.41
N ASN A 130 12.71 -10.16 -4.77
CA ASN A 130 13.80 -10.75 -4.02
C ASN A 130 15.08 -9.92 -4.22
N GLN A 131 16.04 -10.06 -3.30
CA GLN A 131 17.40 -9.62 -3.58
C GLN A 131 17.99 -10.51 -4.70
N THR A 132 18.35 -9.88 -5.81
CA THR A 132 19.17 -10.49 -6.86
C THR A 132 20.63 -10.20 -6.61
#